data_f9f79c34041c5fe9470f1d4cce7ca094
#
_entry.id   f9f79c34041c5fe9470f1d4cce7ca094
#
_cell.length_a   1.000
_cell.length_b   1.000
_cell.length_c   1.000
_cell.angle_alpha   90.00
_cell.angle_beta   90.00
_cell.angle_gamma   90.00
#
_symmetry.space_group_name_H-M   'P 1'
#
loop_
_entity.id
_entity.type
_entity.pdbx_description
1 polymer ?
#
loop_
_entity_poly.entity_id
_entity_poly.type
_entity_poly.pdbx_seq_one_letter_code
_entity_poly.pdbx_strand_id
1 'polypeptide(L)'
;MAGPPGVGAMKQKKQVKKERQMEEWIRKVRLREGFWKQQSDKNREITMRAVWDRFADTGRIGAFRCDWKEGMRHKPDVYWDSDVAKWMEAAAYLLGKEEIPWIRERLEWLIDRIEENQEPCGYFNTHFMTVEPGRRFTDQDAHELYCAGHLMEAAAAYRECCGETRFLNAMCRYADYIYEIFYVQKSAAFSVPGHEEIELALIRLYRVTGERRYLELGLYFLNTRGTVPPFDRQRQNHLPVRSQKTAQGHCVRALYLYSAMADAARETGDEALHEACRGLFLDITRHKMYLTGGVGSTYTGECFTENYDLPNETAYAETCASIAMILFCERMLRLEHSSVYADVIERELYNGMLSGISLNGKAFFYENPLEITLAKRLEYDEGMVKLLGKVRLPITQRQEVFTCSCCPPNLNRTLASLERLLYSVEGRTVCIHQFADSELSCGGMTVRVKTDYPVSGRVEVSAAGTECILIRIPGWCRHFSIDREWTMENGYACVKAEAFTVEFDMTPEYRMANENVWEDAGKAAVMRGPVVYCAEVLDQEESLHKLWLDTGAAPEEEDSEYFGLPILKTKGWIRRTGSGLYEKWERRMEETEITLIPYYGFANRGETDMRVWMNAL
;
A
#
# COMPACT_ATOMS: atom_id res chain seq x y z
N MET A 1 9.86 46.15 24.21
CA MET A 1 8.65 45.56 24.83
C MET A 1 8.41 44.22 24.16
N ALA A 2 8.66 43.17 24.89
CA ALA A 2 8.49 41.81 24.38
C ALA A 2 6.99 41.43 24.42
N GLY A 3 6.42 40.98 23.29
CA GLY A 3 5.07 40.45 23.21
C GLY A 3 4.97 39.06 23.84
N PRO A 4 3.79 38.61 24.27
CA PRO A 4 3.64 37.41 25.09
C PRO A 4 3.95 36.13 24.31
N PRO A 5 4.76 35.21 24.86
CA PRO A 5 4.94 33.90 24.28
C PRO A 5 3.79 33.00 24.73
N GLY A 6 2.97 32.52 23.87
CA GLY A 6 2.00 31.56 24.39
C GLY A 6 1.08 30.84 23.42
N VAL A 7 0.75 31.38 22.25
CA VAL A 7 -0.31 30.79 21.41
C VAL A 7 0.22 29.64 20.53
N GLY A 8 1.45 29.77 20.02
CA GLY A 8 2.03 28.72 19.17
C GLY A 8 2.43 27.46 19.94
N ALA A 9 3.05 27.62 21.10
CA ALA A 9 3.46 26.49 21.94
C ALA A 9 2.26 25.74 22.57
N MET A 10 1.15 26.45 22.84
CA MET A 10 -0.09 25.81 23.32
C MET A 10 -0.82 25.06 22.20
N LYS A 11 -0.82 25.58 20.97
CA LYS A 11 -1.38 24.87 19.81
C LYS A 11 -0.56 23.62 19.48
N GLN A 12 0.79 23.70 19.45
CA GLN A 12 1.66 22.55 19.24
C GLN A 12 1.53 21.49 20.36
N LYS A 13 1.49 21.88 21.64
CA LYS A 13 1.27 20.93 22.75
C LYS A 13 -0.11 20.28 22.71
N LYS A 14 -1.16 21.01 22.29
CA LYS A 14 -2.50 20.43 22.09
C LYS A 14 -2.52 19.46 20.88
N GLN A 15 -1.82 19.77 19.80
CA GLN A 15 -1.75 18.93 18.61
C GLN A 15 -0.97 17.63 18.88
N VAL A 16 0.21 17.70 19.48
CA VAL A 16 1.00 16.52 19.91
C VAL A 16 0.23 15.66 20.93
N LYS A 17 -0.57 16.25 21.81
CA LYS A 17 -1.43 15.50 22.74
C LYS A 17 -2.63 14.86 22.04
N LYS A 18 -3.17 15.52 20.99
CA LYS A 18 -4.25 14.99 20.14
C LYS A 18 -3.77 13.78 19.32
N GLU A 19 -2.52 13.79 18.85
CA GLU A 19 -1.90 12.72 18.04
C GLU A 19 -1.45 11.51 18.86
N ARG A 20 -0.91 11.70 20.08
CA ARG A 20 -0.69 10.59 21.02
C ARG A 20 -1.96 9.77 21.28
N GLN A 21 -3.14 10.37 21.13
CA GLN A 21 -4.42 9.65 21.17
C GLN A 21 -4.72 8.89 19.86
N MET A 22 -4.26 9.34 18.70
CA MET A 22 -4.59 8.68 17.40
C MET A 22 -3.82 7.37 17.19
N GLU A 23 -2.55 7.27 17.59
CA GLU A 23 -1.73 6.08 17.38
C GLU A 23 -2.03 4.91 18.35
N GLU A 24 -2.70 5.19 19.46
CA GLU A 24 -3.32 4.16 20.31
C GLU A 24 -4.55 3.48 19.68
N TRP A 25 -4.94 3.83 18.45
CA TRP A 25 -6.20 3.43 17.83
C TRP A 25 -6.31 1.95 17.53
N ILE A 26 -5.23 1.29 17.19
CA ILE A 26 -5.18 -0.15 16.96
C ILE A 26 -5.80 -0.96 18.13
N ARG A 27 -5.67 -0.43 19.35
CA ARG A 27 -6.28 -1.02 20.56
C ARG A 27 -7.75 -0.64 20.78
N LYS A 28 -8.23 0.40 20.12
CA LYS A 28 -9.57 0.99 20.29
C LYS A 28 -10.56 0.54 19.23
N VAL A 29 -10.07 0.01 18.12
CA VAL A 29 -10.87 -0.53 17.03
C VAL A 29 -10.73 -2.05 17.01
N ARG A 30 -11.84 -2.76 16.86
CA ARG A 30 -11.88 -4.22 16.76
C ARG A 30 -12.66 -4.63 15.54
N LEU A 31 -12.04 -5.38 14.64
CA LEU A 31 -12.73 -6.15 13.61
C LEU A 31 -13.50 -7.29 14.27
N ARG A 32 -14.76 -7.49 13.86
CA ARG A 32 -15.65 -8.51 14.43
C ARG A 32 -15.77 -9.72 13.51
N GLU A 33 -16.40 -9.52 12.35
CA GLU A 33 -16.69 -10.57 11.38
C GLU A 33 -16.47 -10.03 9.96
N GLY A 34 -16.80 -10.82 8.92
CA GLY A 34 -16.79 -10.41 7.53
C GLY A 34 -15.41 -10.43 6.86
N PHE A 35 -15.36 -9.84 5.67
CA PHE A 35 -14.25 -9.96 4.73
C PHE A 35 -12.88 -9.55 5.34
N TRP A 36 -12.78 -8.36 5.93
CA TRP A 36 -11.50 -7.88 6.47
C TRP A 36 -11.04 -8.62 7.73
N LYS A 37 -11.98 -9.14 8.53
CA LYS A 37 -11.62 -10.00 9.67
C LYS A 37 -10.98 -11.29 9.18
N GLN A 38 -11.54 -11.93 8.15
CA GLN A 38 -10.97 -13.13 7.54
C GLN A 38 -9.56 -12.88 6.97
N GLN A 39 -9.34 -11.75 6.28
CA GLN A 39 -8.01 -11.39 5.78
C GLN A 39 -7.00 -11.13 6.92
N SER A 40 -7.42 -10.45 7.97
CA SER A 40 -6.59 -10.19 9.16
C SER A 40 -6.24 -11.49 9.89
N ASP A 41 -7.19 -12.41 10.07
CA ASP A 41 -6.96 -13.71 10.71
C ASP A 41 -6.02 -14.59 9.87
N LYS A 42 -6.24 -14.65 8.55
CA LYS A 42 -5.35 -15.36 7.63
C LYS A 42 -3.92 -14.79 7.69
N ASN A 43 -3.77 -13.48 7.76
CA ASN A 43 -2.45 -12.85 7.94
C ASN A 43 -1.80 -13.32 9.24
N ARG A 44 -2.53 -13.27 10.37
CA ARG A 44 -2.05 -13.66 11.69
C ARG A 44 -1.65 -15.12 11.77
N GLU A 45 -2.48 -16.02 11.23
CA GLU A 45 -2.36 -17.46 11.42
C GLU A 45 -1.47 -18.14 10.39
N ILE A 46 -1.49 -17.63 9.15
CA ILE A 46 -0.86 -18.28 8.00
C ILE A 46 0.27 -17.43 7.45
N THR A 47 -0.02 -16.17 7.02
CA THR A 47 0.91 -15.39 6.22
C THR A 47 2.14 -14.96 7.02
N MET A 48 1.96 -14.53 8.28
CA MET A 48 3.09 -14.18 9.17
C MET A 48 4.06 -15.34 9.34
N ARG A 49 3.55 -16.56 9.45
CA ARG A 49 4.38 -17.77 9.58
C ARG A 49 5.07 -18.10 8.26
N ALA A 50 4.33 -18.06 7.14
CA ALA A 50 4.91 -18.35 5.82
C ALA A 50 6.07 -17.40 5.48
N VAL A 51 5.92 -16.09 5.75
CA VAL A 51 7.00 -15.12 5.55
C VAL A 51 8.18 -15.37 6.47
N TRP A 52 7.94 -15.64 7.76
CA TRP A 52 9.01 -15.98 8.70
C TRP A 52 9.82 -17.19 8.25
N ASP A 53 9.13 -18.29 7.90
CA ASP A 53 9.79 -19.54 7.52
C ASP A 53 10.66 -19.33 6.26
N ARG A 54 10.17 -18.62 5.25
CA ARG A 54 10.94 -18.28 4.05
C ARG A 54 12.12 -17.35 4.33
N PHE A 55 11.96 -16.39 5.24
CA PHE A 55 13.07 -15.51 5.65
C PHE A 55 14.12 -16.26 6.47
N ALA A 56 13.73 -17.25 7.25
CA ALA A 56 14.67 -18.15 7.93
C ALA A 56 15.43 -19.03 6.92
N ASP A 57 14.73 -19.67 5.98
CA ASP A 57 15.31 -20.55 4.95
C ASP A 57 16.27 -19.79 4.01
N THR A 58 15.99 -18.52 3.71
CA THR A 58 16.83 -17.70 2.83
C THR A 58 17.92 -16.92 3.54
N GLY A 59 18.04 -17.07 4.88
CA GLY A 59 19.11 -16.48 5.67
C GLY A 59 18.85 -15.08 6.22
N ARG A 60 17.74 -14.41 5.86
CA ARG A 60 17.39 -13.06 6.34
C ARG A 60 17.32 -12.98 7.87
N ILE A 61 16.65 -13.94 8.49
CA ILE A 61 16.58 -14.01 9.96
C ILE A 61 17.97 -14.30 10.56
N GLY A 62 18.72 -15.24 9.97
CA GLY A 62 20.06 -15.58 10.44
C GLY A 62 21.06 -14.42 10.36
N ALA A 63 20.88 -13.48 9.43
CA ALA A 63 21.74 -12.31 9.25
C ALA A 63 21.83 -11.44 10.51
N PHE A 64 20.76 -11.39 11.32
CA PHE A 64 20.71 -10.61 12.57
C PHE A 64 21.68 -11.09 13.66
N ARG A 65 22.32 -12.27 13.50
CA ARG A 65 23.43 -12.70 14.35
C ARG A 65 24.73 -11.92 14.10
N CYS A 66 24.82 -11.22 12.97
CA CYS A 66 25.99 -10.45 12.55
C CYS A 66 27.31 -11.25 12.59
N ASP A 67 27.24 -12.54 12.29
CA ASP A 67 28.39 -13.49 12.36
C ASP A 67 28.84 -14.02 10.99
N TRP A 68 28.20 -13.52 9.90
CA TRP A 68 28.55 -13.96 8.54
C TRP A 68 30.01 -13.64 8.19
N LYS A 69 30.66 -14.58 7.53
CA LYS A 69 32.03 -14.47 7.02
C LYS A 69 32.10 -15.00 5.59
N GLU A 70 33.06 -14.53 4.83
CA GLU A 70 33.30 -14.99 3.46
C GLU A 70 33.40 -16.51 3.40
N GLY A 71 32.68 -17.11 2.43
CA GLY A 71 32.57 -18.57 2.27
C GLY A 71 31.37 -19.20 3.01
N MET A 72 30.68 -18.48 3.90
CA MET A 72 29.42 -18.94 4.50
C MET A 72 28.27 -18.79 3.51
N ARG A 73 27.22 -19.62 3.67
CA ARG A 73 25.95 -19.47 2.92
C ARG A 73 25.23 -18.20 3.35
N HIS A 74 24.25 -17.78 2.53
CA HIS A 74 23.34 -16.70 2.84
C HIS A 74 24.04 -15.39 3.20
N LYS A 75 24.86 -14.91 2.25
CA LYS A 75 25.50 -13.58 2.35
C LYS A 75 24.42 -12.52 2.55
N PRO A 76 24.43 -11.73 3.64
CA PRO A 76 23.46 -10.65 3.85
C PRO A 76 23.45 -9.68 2.68
N ASP A 77 22.27 -9.35 2.17
CA ASP A 77 22.09 -8.33 1.13
C ASP A 77 21.75 -6.97 1.76
N VAL A 78 21.99 -5.90 1.03
CA VAL A 78 21.90 -4.51 1.50
C VAL A 78 20.49 -4.11 1.98
N TYR A 79 19.44 -4.82 1.57
CA TYR A 79 18.03 -4.52 1.92
C TYR A 79 17.38 -5.55 2.88
N TRP A 80 18.09 -6.62 3.29
CA TRP A 80 17.48 -7.68 4.11
C TRP A 80 16.94 -7.20 5.45
N ASP A 81 17.61 -6.25 6.08
CA ASP A 81 17.17 -5.71 7.37
C ASP A 81 15.79 -5.08 7.27
N SER A 82 15.47 -4.42 6.14
CA SER A 82 14.17 -3.82 5.90
C SER A 82 13.05 -4.86 5.72
N ASP A 83 13.36 -6.01 5.08
CA ASP A 83 12.40 -7.11 4.93
C ASP A 83 11.98 -7.64 6.31
N VAL A 84 12.96 -7.90 7.18
CA VAL A 84 12.74 -8.38 8.55
C VAL A 84 12.06 -7.31 9.41
N ALA A 85 12.46 -6.05 9.30
CA ALA A 85 11.88 -4.94 10.06
C ALA A 85 10.38 -4.78 9.79
N LYS A 86 9.92 -4.92 8.53
CA LYS A 86 8.48 -4.88 8.20
C LYS A 86 7.71 -6.04 8.85
N TRP A 87 8.32 -7.24 8.93
CA TRP A 87 7.73 -8.35 9.69
C TRP A 87 7.67 -8.04 11.19
N MET A 88 8.71 -7.41 11.77
CA MET A 88 8.74 -6.98 13.17
C MET A 88 7.65 -5.95 13.45
N GLU A 89 7.43 -5.01 12.54
CA GLU A 89 6.34 -4.02 12.64
C GLU A 89 4.96 -4.69 12.65
N ALA A 90 4.73 -5.65 11.73
CA ALA A 90 3.51 -6.45 11.71
C ALA A 90 3.31 -7.24 13.02
N ALA A 91 4.38 -7.85 13.54
CA ALA A 91 4.37 -8.56 14.81
C ALA A 91 3.97 -7.65 15.98
N ALA A 92 4.51 -6.43 16.02
CA ALA A 92 4.15 -5.43 17.04
C ALA A 92 2.67 -5.05 16.99
N TYR A 93 2.10 -4.84 15.80
CA TYR A 93 0.68 -4.55 15.64
C TYR A 93 -0.21 -5.70 16.11
N LEU A 94 0.13 -6.94 15.78
CA LEU A 94 -0.62 -8.12 16.22
C LEU A 94 -0.56 -8.30 17.74
N LEU A 95 0.63 -8.19 18.33
CA LEU A 95 0.84 -8.29 19.77
C LEU A 95 0.15 -7.15 20.55
N GLY A 96 -0.07 -6.01 19.95
CA GLY A 96 -0.87 -4.92 20.52
C GLY A 96 -2.37 -5.25 20.66
N LYS A 97 -2.88 -6.22 19.89
CA LYS A 97 -4.28 -6.68 19.91
C LYS A 97 -4.49 -7.86 20.85
N GLU A 98 -3.57 -8.85 20.80
CA GLU A 98 -3.63 -10.05 21.63
C GLU A 98 -2.22 -10.65 21.81
N GLU A 99 -2.02 -11.39 22.88
CA GLU A 99 -0.75 -12.08 23.10
C GLU A 99 -0.67 -13.34 22.23
N ILE A 100 0.38 -13.41 21.38
CA ILE A 100 0.64 -14.55 20.47
C ILE A 100 2.05 -15.05 20.76
N PRO A 101 2.19 -16.13 21.57
CA PRO A 101 3.49 -16.58 22.11
C PRO A 101 4.58 -16.80 21.04
N TRP A 102 4.25 -17.44 19.91
CA TRP A 102 5.22 -17.72 18.87
C TRP A 102 5.72 -16.47 18.13
N ILE A 103 4.86 -15.42 17.99
CA ILE A 103 5.25 -14.12 17.43
C ILE A 103 6.10 -13.36 18.44
N ARG A 104 5.71 -13.36 19.71
CA ARG A 104 6.46 -12.73 20.80
C ARG A 104 7.87 -13.27 20.88
N GLU A 105 8.04 -14.59 20.94
CA GLU A 105 9.35 -15.24 21.01
C GLU A 105 10.28 -14.81 19.86
N ARG A 106 9.76 -14.75 18.65
CA ARG A 106 10.54 -14.40 17.46
C ARG A 106 10.88 -12.92 17.41
N LEU A 107 9.93 -12.06 17.75
CA LEU A 107 10.17 -10.62 17.83
C LEU A 107 11.22 -10.29 18.89
N GLU A 108 11.10 -10.87 20.08
CA GLU A 108 12.06 -10.67 21.16
C GLU A 108 13.45 -11.19 20.77
N TRP A 109 13.53 -12.35 20.12
CA TRP A 109 14.79 -12.87 19.62
C TRP A 109 15.49 -11.90 18.65
N LEU A 110 14.76 -11.29 17.72
CA LEU A 110 15.30 -10.28 16.80
C LEU A 110 15.78 -9.04 17.54
N ILE A 111 14.99 -8.57 18.52
CA ILE A 111 15.37 -7.41 19.34
C ILE A 111 16.63 -7.70 20.16
N ASP A 112 16.73 -8.89 20.77
CA ASP A 112 17.95 -9.33 21.47
C ASP A 112 19.17 -9.28 20.54
N ARG A 113 19.05 -9.79 19.31
CA ARG A 113 20.16 -9.76 18.33
C ARG A 113 20.55 -8.33 17.94
N ILE A 114 19.59 -7.42 17.79
CA ILE A 114 19.87 -6.01 17.52
C ILE A 114 20.63 -5.39 18.70
N GLU A 115 20.16 -5.58 19.93
CA GLU A 115 20.81 -5.00 21.13
C GLU A 115 22.20 -5.55 21.37
N GLU A 116 22.41 -6.88 21.19
CA GLU A 116 23.70 -7.53 21.38
C GLU A 116 24.75 -7.11 20.34
N ASN A 117 24.32 -6.88 19.09
CA ASN A 117 25.21 -6.58 17.99
C ASN A 117 25.34 -5.09 17.68
N GLN A 118 24.43 -4.24 18.19
CA GLN A 118 24.50 -2.80 17.96
C GLN A 118 25.84 -2.24 18.46
N GLU A 119 26.54 -1.52 17.59
CA GLU A 119 27.83 -0.93 17.97
C GLU A 119 27.70 0.15 19.04
N PRO A 120 28.78 0.46 19.80
CA PRO A 120 28.74 1.50 20.84
C PRO A 120 28.31 2.90 20.34
N CYS A 121 28.55 3.21 19.05
CA CYS A 121 28.10 4.44 18.43
C CYS A 121 26.60 4.45 18.09
N GLY A 122 25.90 3.32 18.26
CA GLY A 122 24.48 3.16 17.94
C GLY A 122 24.21 2.58 16.54
N TYR A 123 25.22 2.34 15.72
CA TYR A 123 25.05 1.80 14.37
C TYR A 123 24.60 0.33 14.39
N PHE A 124 23.69 -0.01 13.47
CA PHE A 124 23.26 -1.40 13.21
C PHE A 124 22.86 -1.57 11.74
N ASN A 125 23.48 -2.52 11.05
CA ASN A 125 23.10 -2.97 9.71
C ASN A 125 23.79 -4.29 9.43
N THR A 126 23.06 -5.35 9.11
CA THR A 126 23.66 -6.71 8.99
C THR A 126 24.66 -6.81 7.84
N HIS A 127 24.41 -6.14 6.70
CA HIS A 127 25.33 -6.13 5.58
C HIS A 127 26.61 -5.35 5.88
N PHE A 128 26.50 -4.09 6.29
CA PHE A 128 27.64 -3.20 6.50
C PHE A 128 28.44 -3.49 7.78
N MET A 129 27.93 -4.35 8.64
CA MET A 129 28.69 -4.86 9.80
C MET A 129 29.47 -6.13 9.47
N THR A 130 29.04 -6.93 8.48
CA THR A 130 29.63 -8.24 8.21
C THR A 130 30.26 -8.37 6.83
N VAL A 131 29.65 -7.80 5.79
CA VAL A 131 30.07 -7.96 4.40
C VAL A 131 31.01 -6.84 3.96
N GLU A 132 30.64 -5.59 4.22
CA GLU A 132 31.38 -4.40 3.76
C GLU A 132 31.57 -3.35 4.88
N PRO A 133 32.22 -3.70 6.02
CA PRO A 133 32.27 -2.82 7.20
C PRO A 133 32.93 -1.45 6.96
N GLY A 134 33.75 -1.33 5.92
CA GLY A 134 34.39 -0.05 5.54
C GLY A 134 33.58 0.85 4.62
N ARG A 135 32.35 0.48 4.25
CA ARG A 135 31.57 1.17 3.21
C ARG A 135 30.29 1.84 3.70
N ARG A 136 30.15 2.08 4.98
CA ARG A 136 28.99 2.74 5.58
C ARG A 136 28.79 4.13 4.99
N PHE A 137 27.57 4.46 4.61
CA PHE A 137 27.14 5.75 4.04
C PHE A 137 27.99 6.22 2.87
N THR A 138 28.55 5.28 2.08
CA THR A 138 29.36 5.59 0.89
C THR A 138 28.58 5.44 -0.41
N ASP A 139 27.52 4.65 -0.43
CA ASP A 139 26.67 4.37 -1.58
C ASP A 139 25.21 4.70 -1.26
N GLN A 140 24.68 5.69 -1.96
CA GLN A 140 23.31 6.16 -1.78
C GLN A 140 22.26 5.07 -2.07
N ASP A 141 22.57 4.14 -3.01
CA ASP A 141 21.63 3.11 -3.46
C ASP A 141 21.71 1.82 -2.61
N ALA A 142 22.62 1.74 -1.67
CA ALA A 142 22.81 0.55 -0.85
C ALA A 142 21.79 0.35 0.27
N HIS A 143 20.65 1.03 0.23
CA HIS A 143 19.48 0.86 1.12
C HIS A 143 19.75 1.03 2.63
N GLU A 144 20.90 1.58 3.02
CA GLU A 144 21.34 1.64 4.41
C GLU A 144 20.37 2.49 5.27
N LEU A 145 20.00 3.69 4.78
CA LEU A 145 19.01 4.54 5.45
C LEU A 145 17.57 3.99 5.36
N TYR A 146 17.25 3.26 4.29
CA TYR A 146 15.97 2.56 4.12
C TYR A 146 15.79 1.46 5.18
N CYS A 147 16.82 0.65 5.41
CA CYS A 147 16.83 -0.35 6.47
C CYS A 147 16.69 0.27 7.87
N ALA A 148 17.44 1.35 8.13
CA ALA A 148 17.34 2.10 9.39
C ALA A 148 15.92 2.65 9.60
N GLY A 149 15.29 3.24 8.57
CA GLY A 149 13.93 3.74 8.61
C GLY A 149 12.92 2.66 9.00
N HIS A 150 12.92 1.51 8.33
CA HIS A 150 12.01 0.42 8.66
C HIS A 150 12.23 -0.17 10.05
N LEU A 151 13.47 -0.25 10.53
CA LEU A 151 13.74 -0.65 11.92
C LEU A 151 13.18 0.37 12.93
N MET A 152 13.28 1.67 12.63
CA MET A 152 12.68 2.74 13.46
C MET A 152 11.15 2.68 13.46
N GLU A 153 10.51 2.42 12.30
CA GLU A 153 9.07 2.20 12.17
C GLU A 153 8.61 1.01 13.04
N ALA A 154 9.33 -0.13 12.96
CA ALA A 154 9.05 -1.30 13.78
C ALA A 154 9.20 -1.03 15.29
N ALA A 155 10.23 -0.28 15.68
CA ALA A 155 10.47 0.08 17.08
C ALA A 155 9.41 1.05 17.62
N ALA A 156 8.97 2.01 16.80
CA ALA A 156 7.87 2.89 17.12
C ALA A 156 6.56 2.10 17.30
N ALA A 157 6.24 1.19 16.39
CA ALA A 157 5.07 0.30 16.49
C ALA A 157 5.11 -0.56 17.76
N TYR A 158 6.27 -1.15 18.08
CA TYR A 158 6.44 -1.96 19.28
C TYR A 158 6.20 -1.14 20.57
N ARG A 159 6.70 0.11 20.60
CA ARG A 159 6.45 1.03 21.71
C ARG A 159 4.97 1.41 21.84
N GLU A 160 4.33 1.77 20.72
CA GLU A 160 2.94 2.20 20.68
C GLU A 160 1.96 1.07 21.04
N CYS A 161 2.22 -0.13 20.54
CA CYS A 161 1.32 -1.26 20.68
C CYS A 161 1.57 -2.10 21.94
N CYS A 162 2.83 -2.34 22.29
CA CYS A 162 3.20 -3.21 23.39
C CYS A 162 3.61 -2.44 24.66
N GLY A 163 3.96 -1.15 24.55
CA GLY A 163 4.38 -0.33 25.69
C GLY A 163 5.88 -0.46 26.01
N GLU A 164 6.60 -1.36 25.34
CA GLU A 164 8.01 -1.66 25.59
C GLU A 164 8.93 -0.60 24.99
N THR A 165 10.07 -0.34 25.64
CA THR A 165 10.98 0.76 25.25
C THR A 165 12.35 0.29 24.75
N ARG A 166 12.77 -0.96 25.00
CA ARG A 166 14.13 -1.39 24.71
C ARG A 166 14.49 -1.28 23.24
N PHE A 167 13.62 -1.74 22.34
CA PHE A 167 13.85 -1.64 20.90
C PHE A 167 13.85 -0.17 20.44
N LEU A 168 12.91 0.65 20.96
CA LEU A 168 12.89 2.09 20.71
C LEU A 168 14.21 2.75 21.12
N ASN A 169 14.75 2.42 22.29
CA ASN A 169 16.01 2.98 22.79
C ASN A 169 17.20 2.60 21.88
N ALA A 170 17.23 1.38 21.36
CA ALA A 170 18.24 0.96 20.39
C ALA A 170 18.14 1.78 19.09
N MET A 171 16.93 1.99 18.58
CA MET A 171 16.73 2.78 17.35
C MET A 171 16.94 4.28 17.58
N CYS A 172 16.69 4.80 18.76
CA CYS A 172 17.08 6.17 19.10
C CYS A 172 18.61 6.37 19.04
N ARG A 173 19.40 5.42 19.56
CA ARG A 173 20.87 5.49 19.42
C ARG A 173 21.30 5.45 17.94
N TYR A 174 20.62 4.65 17.12
CA TYR A 174 20.91 4.60 15.69
C TYR A 174 20.54 5.91 14.99
N ALA A 175 19.38 6.47 15.29
CA ALA A 175 18.97 7.79 14.78
C ALA A 175 19.92 8.91 15.21
N ASP A 176 20.42 8.87 16.45
CA ASP A 176 21.42 9.83 16.96
C ASP A 176 22.74 9.73 16.20
N TYR A 177 23.20 8.51 15.88
CA TYR A 177 24.38 8.30 15.04
C TYR A 177 24.18 8.86 13.63
N ILE A 178 23.01 8.60 12.99
CA ILE A 178 22.68 9.15 11.67
C ILE A 178 22.59 10.69 11.73
N TYR A 179 22.00 11.25 12.80
CA TYR A 179 21.96 12.70 13.01
C TYR A 179 23.36 13.31 13.05
N GLU A 180 24.27 12.68 13.80
CA GLU A 180 25.65 13.13 13.88
C GLU A 180 26.36 13.12 12.52
N ILE A 181 26.23 12.01 11.76
CA ILE A 181 26.92 11.84 10.47
C ILE A 181 26.34 12.78 9.38
N PHE A 182 25.03 12.87 9.24
CA PHE A 182 24.39 13.60 8.14
C PHE A 182 24.12 15.07 8.44
N TYR A 183 23.70 15.40 9.66
CA TYR A 183 23.26 16.75 10.01
C TYR A 183 24.40 17.58 10.60
N VAL A 184 25.16 17.02 11.57
CA VAL A 184 26.19 17.74 12.30
C VAL A 184 27.51 17.75 11.51
N GLN A 185 28.10 16.57 11.28
CA GLN A 185 29.41 16.41 10.63
C GLN A 185 29.35 16.56 9.11
N LYS A 186 28.23 16.16 8.50
CA LYS A 186 28.07 16.09 7.03
C LYS A 186 29.17 15.27 6.36
N SER A 187 29.53 14.16 6.99
CA SER A 187 30.66 13.30 6.63
C SER A 187 30.28 12.12 5.72
N ALA A 188 28.99 11.85 5.51
CA ALA A 188 28.52 10.84 4.55
C ALA A 188 28.90 11.23 3.10
N ALA A 189 29.06 10.24 2.23
CA ALA A 189 29.36 10.48 0.82
C ALA A 189 28.17 11.03 0.00
N PHE A 190 26.96 11.01 0.56
CA PHE A 190 25.75 11.55 -0.04
C PHE A 190 24.94 12.33 1.00
N SER A 191 24.03 13.19 0.54
CA SER A 191 23.29 14.11 1.43
C SER A 191 21.81 13.75 1.62
N VAL A 192 21.25 12.89 0.78
CA VAL A 192 19.85 12.45 0.83
C VAL A 192 19.76 10.93 0.58
N PRO A 193 18.78 10.22 1.17
CA PRO A 193 18.59 8.78 0.93
C PRO A 193 18.38 8.49 -0.55
N GLY A 194 18.90 7.36 -1.04
CA GLY A 194 18.60 6.86 -2.39
C GLY A 194 17.24 6.22 -2.48
N HIS A 195 16.81 5.53 -1.41
CA HIS A 195 15.44 5.06 -1.24
C HIS A 195 14.84 5.78 -0.03
N GLU A 196 13.78 6.53 -0.29
CA GLU A 196 13.03 7.29 0.71
C GLU A 196 12.28 6.32 1.64
N GLU A 197 12.40 6.53 2.90
CA GLU A 197 11.73 5.84 4.00
C GLU A 197 12.09 6.50 5.33
N ILE A 198 13.38 6.81 5.51
CA ILE A 198 13.89 7.31 6.80
C ILE A 198 13.26 8.65 7.17
N GLU A 199 12.85 9.46 6.20
CA GLU A 199 12.21 10.75 6.43
C GLU A 199 10.90 10.58 7.21
N LEU A 200 10.05 9.65 6.79
CA LEU A 200 8.79 9.37 7.47
C LEU A 200 9.02 8.66 8.82
N ALA A 201 9.99 7.76 8.89
CA ALA A 201 10.35 7.04 10.10
C ALA A 201 10.88 8.00 11.21
N LEU A 202 11.70 8.98 10.84
CA LEU A 202 12.21 10.01 11.77
C LEU A 202 11.08 10.91 12.31
N ILE A 203 10.12 11.28 11.47
CA ILE A 203 8.96 12.05 11.93
C ILE A 203 8.10 11.22 12.90
N ARG A 204 7.91 9.93 12.62
CA ARG A 204 7.23 9.02 13.56
C ARG A 204 8.02 8.86 14.86
N LEU A 205 9.33 8.71 14.78
CA LEU A 205 10.20 8.61 15.95
C LEU A 205 10.11 9.88 16.82
N TYR A 206 10.06 11.07 16.20
CA TYR A 206 9.78 12.32 16.89
C TYR A 206 8.43 12.28 17.63
N ARG A 207 7.36 11.79 16.99
CA ARG A 207 6.03 11.71 17.61
C ARG A 207 6.02 10.81 18.85
N VAL A 208 6.72 9.68 18.78
CA VAL A 208 6.76 8.69 19.87
C VAL A 208 7.65 9.16 21.03
N THR A 209 8.78 9.81 20.73
CA THR A 209 9.78 10.22 21.74
C THR A 209 9.60 11.64 22.23
N GLY A 210 9.15 12.57 21.39
CA GLY A 210 9.14 14.01 21.61
C GLY A 210 10.49 14.68 21.32
N GLU A 211 11.52 13.93 20.88
CA GLU A 211 12.87 14.40 20.61
C GLU A 211 12.94 15.17 19.29
N ARG A 212 13.06 16.49 19.38
CA ARG A 212 12.97 17.41 18.23
C ARG A 212 14.04 17.18 17.16
N ARG A 213 15.21 16.68 17.54
CA ARG A 213 16.32 16.38 16.59
C ARG A 213 15.92 15.39 15.50
N TYR A 214 14.98 14.46 15.77
CA TYR A 214 14.51 13.51 14.74
C TYR A 214 13.64 14.21 13.69
N LEU A 215 12.76 15.12 14.11
CA LEU A 215 12.04 15.97 13.16
C LEU A 215 13.01 16.86 12.36
N GLU A 216 14.01 17.44 13.00
CA GLU A 216 15.02 18.28 12.33
C GLU A 216 15.80 17.49 11.26
N LEU A 217 16.19 16.25 11.56
CA LEU A 217 16.87 15.39 10.58
C LEU A 217 15.95 14.99 9.42
N GLY A 218 14.69 14.62 9.69
CA GLY A 218 13.70 14.33 8.64
C GLY A 218 13.47 15.54 7.73
N LEU A 219 13.31 16.72 8.30
CA LEU A 219 13.20 17.97 7.55
C LEU A 219 14.48 18.34 6.78
N TYR A 220 15.66 18.01 7.32
CA TYR A 220 16.92 18.20 6.62
C TYR A 220 16.95 17.38 5.33
N PHE A 221 16.62 16.11 5.36
CA PHE A 221 16.55 15.26 4.16
C PHE A 221 15.54 15.80 3.14
N LEU A 222 14.32 16.12 3.58
CA LEU A 222 13.28 16.71 2.72
C LEU A 222 13.72 18.03 2.08
N ASN A 223 14.32 18.94 2.85
CA ASN A 223 14.73 20.26 2.36
C ASN A 223 15.98 20.20 1.47
N THR A 224 16.83 19.19 1.66
CA THR A 224 18.05 19.00 0.87
C THR A 224 17.75 18.36 -0.48
N ARG A 225 16.71 17.52 -0.56
CA ARG A 225 16.30 16.85 -1.79
C ARG A 225 15.95 17.85 -2.89
N GLY A 226 16.52 17.63 -4.07
CA GLY A 226 16.37 18.52 -5.23
C GLY A 226 17.18 19.82 -5.17
N THR A 227 18.03 19.99 -4.15
CA THR A 227 18.91 21.17 -4.03
C THR A 227 20.38 20.82 -4.22
N VAL A 228 20.76 19.55 -4.14
CA VAL A 228 22.12 19.05 -4.30
C VAL A 228 22.20 17.94 -5.35
N PRO A 229 23.29 17.88 -6.16
CA PRO A 229 23.46 16.79 -7.11
C PRO A 229 23.75 15.44 -6.42
N PRO A 230 23.54 14.29 -7.13
CA PRO A 230 23.08 14.21 -8.52
C PRO A 230 21.58 14.51 -8.65
N PHE A 231 21.22 15.33 -9.64
CA PHE A 231 19.81 15.61 -9.95
C PHE A 231 19.25 14.51 -10.84
N ASP A 232 18.35 13.68 -10.31
CA ASP A 232 17.72 12.60 -11.06
C ASP A 232 16.25 12.42 -10.67
N ARG A 233 15.48 11.84 -11.61
CA ARG A 233 14.05 11.59 -11.41
C ARG A 233 13.79 10.30 -10.64
N GLN A 234 14.68 9.32 -10.77
CA GLN A 234 14.52 7.99 -10.18
C GLN A 234 14.37 8.04 -8.65
N ARG A 235 15.11 8.99 -8.01
CA ARG A 235 15.12 9.22 -6.56
C ARG A 235 14.41 10.52 -6.18
N GLN A 236 13.53 11.06 -7.03
CA GLN A 236 12.81 12.32 -6.81
C GLN A 236 13.72 13.50 -6.45
N ASN A 237 15.02 13.45 -6.81
CA ASN A 237 16.02 14.49 -6.54
C ASN A 237 16.17 15.50 -7.69
N HIS A 238 15.24 15.52 -8.65
CA HIS A 238 15.27 16.39 -9.83
C HIS A 238 14.83 17.83 -9.54
N LEU A 239 14.00 18.05 -8.52
CA LEU A 239 13.49 19.36 -8.09
C LEU A 239 13.30 19.37 -6.57
N PRO A 240 13.41 20.56 -5.91
CA PRO A 240 13.01 20.71 -4.52
C PRO A 240 11.58 20.19 -4.29
N VAL A 241 11.35 19.48 -3.20
CA VAL A 241 10.09 18.77 -2.95
C VAL A 241 8.84 19.65 -3.05
N ARG A 242 8.92 20.91 -2.60
CA ARG A 242 7.80 21.88 -2.70
C ARG A 242 7.51 22.35 -4.12
N SER A 243 8.41 22.10 -5.06
CA SER A 243 8.27 22.48 -6.48
C SER A 243 7.83 21.31 -7.36
N GLN A 244 7.76 20.09 -6.82
CA GLN A 244 7.34 18.91 -7.55
C GLN A 244 5.82 18.94 -7.75
N LYS A 245 5.38 18.79 -9.01
CA LYS A 245 3.95 18.80 -9.40
C LYS A 245 3.52 17.54 -10.14
N THR A 246 4.49 16.76 -10.57
CA THR A 246 4.29 15.54 -11.37
C THR A 246 5.03 14.39 -10.72
N ALA A 247 4.33 13.27 -10.48
CA ALA A 247 4.93 12.06 -9.95
C ALA A 247 5.85 11.42 -10.99
N GLN A 248 7.10 11.18 -10.61
CA GLN A 248 8.15 10.68 -11.48
C GLN A 248 9.09 9.72 -10.75
N GLY A 249 9.79 8.90 -11.51
CA GLY A 249 10.76 7.95 -11.00
C GLY A 249 10.12 6.76 -10.31
N HIS A 250 10.88 6.09 -9.45
CA HIS A 250 10.46 4.87 -8.80
C HIS A 250 9.25 5.10 -7.88
N CYS A 251 8.17 4.32 -8.08
CA CYS A 251 6.87 4.58 -7.47
C CYS A 251 6.89 4.46 -5.94
N VAL A 252 7.53 3.43 -5.38
CA VAL A 252 7.58 3.25 -3.92
C VAL A 252 8.38 4.36 -3.25
N ARG A 253 9.55 4.72 -3.81
CA ARG A 253 10.37 5.85 -3.35
C ARG A 253 9.56 7.14 -3.32
N ALA A 254 8.89 7.46 -4.43
CA ALA A 254 8.05 8.65 -4.56
C ALA A 254 6.94 8.69 -3.49
N LEU A 255 6.19 7.60 -3.33
CA LEU A 255 5.04 7.56 -2.41
C LEU A 255 5.47 7.58 -0.93
N TYR A 256 6.63 7.02 -0.58
CA TYR A 256 7.21 7.18 0.75
C TYR A 256 7.67 8.62 1.01
N LEU A 257 8.33 9.25 0.01
CA LEU A 257 8.65 10.67 0.08
C LEU A 257 7.41 11.53 0.29
N TYR A 258 6.34 11.31 -0.50
CA TYR A 258 5.10 12.08 -0.40
C TYR A 258 4.40 11.85 0.94
N SER A 259 4.51 10.65 1.50
CA SER A 259 4.06 10.34 2.86
C SER A 259 4.83 11.17 3.90
N ALA A 260 6.16 11.25 3.78
CA ALA A 260 6.99 12.07 4.66
C ALA A 260 6.71 13.57 4.50
N MET A 261 6.47 14.04 3.26
CA MET A 261 6.08 15.44 2.98
C MET A 261 4.75 15.80 3.66
N ALA A 262 3.74 14.90 3.58
CA ALA A 262 2.45 15.10 4.22
C ALA A 262 2.58 15.12 5.75
N ASP A 263 3.37 14.21 6.33
CA ASP A 263 3.67 14.19 7.75
C ASP A 263 4.41 15.47 8.19
N ALA A 264 5.41 15.92 7.43
CA ALA A 264 6.14 17.15 7.69
C ALA A 264 5.24 18.39 7.60
N ALA A 265 4.36 18.46 6.58
CA ALA A 265 3.39 19.55 6.44
C ALA A 265 2.50 19.66 7.70
N ARG A 266 2.03 18.52 8.22
CA ARG A 266 1.20 18.49 9.42
C ARG A 266 1.94 18.91 10.68
N GLU A 267 3.20 18.48 10.87
CA GLU A 267 4.00 18.82 12.06
C GLU A 267 4.44 20.28 12.07
N THR A 268 4.67 20.87 10.91
CA THR A 268 5.23 22.23 10.79
C THR A 268 4.21 23.29 10.38
N GLY A 269 3.05 22.91 9.84
CA GLY A 269 2.08 23.82 9.22
C GLY A 269 2.58 24.38 7.87
N ASP A 270 3.42 23.63 7.15
CA ASP A 270 3.98 24.06 5.87
C ASP A 270 2.98 23.85 4.72
N GLU A 271 2.27 24.93 4.37
CA GLU A 271 1.27 24.94 3.31
C GLU A 271 1.86 24.62 1.93
N ALA A 272 3.13 24.94 1.67
CA ALA A 272 3.76 24.65 0.39
C ALA A 272 4.03 23.14 0.21
N LEU A 273 4.35 22.42 1.29
CA LEU A 273 4.42 20.96 1.28
C LEU A 273 3.02 20.35 1.10
N HIS A 274 2.00 20.88 1.78
CA HIS A 274 0.63 20.42 1.64
C HIS A 274 0.12 20.55 0.20
N GLU A 275 0.30 21.72 -0.41
CA GLU A 275 -0.09 21.97 -1.81
C GLU A 275 0.70 21.09 -2.81
N ALA A 276 1.99 20.84 -2.55
CA ALA A 276 2.78 19.90 -3.36
C ALA A 276 2.20 18.47 -3.27
N CYS A 277 1.90 17.98 -2.07
CA CYS A 277 1.27 16.67 -1.86
C CYS A 277 -0.08 16.57 -2.58
N ARG A 278 -0.93 17.60 -2.49
CA ARG A 278 -2.22 17.65 -3.19
C ARG A 278 -2.04 17.59 -4.71
N GLY A 279 -1.09 18.37 -5.25
CA GLY A 279 -0.77 18.37 -6.68
C GLY A 279 -0.30 17.00 -7.17
N LEU A 280 0.60 16.34 -6.43
CA LEU A 280 1.11 15.02 -6.73
C LEU A 280 0.03 13.92 -6.64
N PHE A 281 -0.84 13.98 -5.64
CA PHE A 281 -2.00 13.10 -5.54
C PHE A 281 -2.91 13.22 -6.76
N LEU A 282 -3.23 14.44 -7.18
CA LEU A 282 -4.07 14.68 -8.35
C LEU A 282 -3.39 14.24 -9.66
N ASP A 283 -2.09 14.43 -9.80
CA ASP A 283 -1.33 13.95 -10.96
C ASP A 283 -1.40 12.42 -11.07
N ILE A 284 -1.15 11.71 -9.96
CA ILE A 284 -1.22 10.25 -9.90
C ILE A 284 -2.62 9.77 -10.25
N THR A 285 -3.62 10.24 -9.52
CA THR A 285 -4.99 9.69 -9.60
C THR A 285 -5.72 10.03 -10.89
N ARG A 286 -5.33 11.09 -11.56
CA ARG A 286 -5.95 11.52 -12.83
C ARG A 286 -5.24 11.02 -14.07
N HIS A 287 -3.95 10.66 -13.96
CA HIS A 287 -3.14 10.42 -15.16
C HIS A 287 -2.31 9.14 -15.14
N LYS A 288 -2.04 8.53 -13.96
CA LYS A 288 -1.01 7.49 -13.81
C LYS A 288 -1.43 6.28 -12.97
N MET A 289 -2.68 6.25 -12.54
CA MET A 289 -3.23 5.17 -11.72
C MET A 289 -4.06 4.23 -12.57
N TYR A 290 -3.80 2.94 -12.50
CA TYR A 290 -4.63 1.90 -13.08
C TYR A 290 -6.01 1.81 -12.44
N LEU A 291 -6.97 1.18 -13.12
CA LEU A 291 -8.31 0.95 -12.58
C LEU A 291 -8.26 0.20 -11.24
N THR A 292 -7.30 -0.70 -11.06
CA THR A 292 -7.06 -1.47 -9.84
C THR A 292 -6.46 -0.65 -8.69
N GLY A 293 -6.13 0.62 -8.91
CA GLY A 293 -5.41 1.46 -7.97
C GLY A 293 -3.89 1.42 -8.16
N GLY A 294 -3.35 0.31 -8.65
CA GLY A 294 -1.92 0.12 -8.83
C GLY A 294 -1.26 1.26 -9.62
N VAL A 295 0.00 1.53 -9.35
CA VAL A 295 0.83 2.54 -10.01
C VAL A 295 2.18 1.98 -10.42
N GLY A 296 2.76 2.56 -11.49
CA GLY A 296 4.01 2.09 -12.09
C GLY A 296 3.75 1.30 -13.36
N SER A 297 4.08 1.91 -14.51
CA SER A 297 3.76 1.37 -15.83
C SER A 297 4.89 0.54 -16.42
N THR A 298 6.09 0.60 -15.83
CA THR A 298 7.28 -0.06 -16.39
C THR A 298 8.12 -0.75 -15.32
N TYR A 299 8.62 -1.92 -15.68
CA TYR A 299 9.65 -2.63 -14.92
C TYR A 299 10.98 -1.84 -14.87
N THR A 300 11.31 -1.11 -15.95
CA THR A 300 12.56 -0.36 -16.01
C THR A 300 12.55 0.77 -14.99
N GLY A 301 13.33 0.60 -13.93
CA GLY A 301 13.40 1.52 -12.81
C GLY A 301 12.15 1.53 -11.91
N GLU A 302 11.17 0.63 -12.13
CA GLU A 302 9.96 0.51 -11.29
C GLU A 302 9.16 1.81 -11.22
N CYS A 303 9.02 2.48 -12.39
CA CYS A 303 8.74 3.91 -12.46
C CYS A 303 7.30 4.26 -12.87
N PHE A 304 6.90 5.47 -12.46
CA PHE A 304 5.92 6.24 -13.20
C PHE A 304 6.45 6.59 -14.60
N THR A 305 5.58 6.51 -15.59
CA THR A 305 5.83 6.95 -16.96
C THR A 305 5.07 8.24 -17.28
N GLU A 306 4.91 8.54 -18.55
CA GLU A 306 4.16 9.72 -18.99
C GLU A 306 2.66 9.60 -18.63
N ASN A 307 1.94 10.71 -18.72
CA ASN A 307 0.51 10.73 -18.45
C ASN A 307 -0.25 9.83 -19.42
N TYR A 308 -1.18 9.02 -18.90
CA TYR A 308 -2.02 8.06 -19.64
C TYR A 308 -1.27 6.87 -20.27
N ASP A 309 0.02 6.72 -20.01
CA ASP A 309 0.78 5.54 -20.40
C ASP A 309 0.55 4.41 -19.39
N LEU A 310 -0.49 3.63 -19.62
CA LEU A 310 -1.00 2.58 -18.72
C LEU A 310 -1.12 1.23 -19.47
N PRO A 311 0.00 0.64 -19.90
CA PRO A 311 0.00 -0.65 -20.60
C PRO A 311 -0.48 -1.78 -19.68
N ASN A 312 -1.36 -2.67 -20.18
CA ASN A 312 -1.94 -3.74 -19.37
C ASN A 312 -0.99 -4.91 -19.14
N GLU A 313 -0.34 -5.39 -20.20
CA GLU A 313 0.50 -6.60 -20.16
C GLU A 313 1.86 -6.36 -19.49
N THR A 314 2.39 -5.15 -19.58
CA THR A 314 3.68 -4.75 -19.02
C THR A 314 3.54 -3.89 -17.75
N ALA A 315 2.31 -3.73 -17.25
CA ALA A 315 2.05 -3.02 -16.00
C ALA A 315 2.93 -3.60 -14.89
N TYR A 316 3.74 -2.74 -14.26
CA TYR A 316 4.52 -3.15 -13.11
C TYR A 316 3.63 -3.22 -11.88
N ALA A 317 2.91 -2.14 -11.59
CA ALA A 317 1.90 -2.04 -10.54
C ALA A 317 2.31 -2.82 -9.28
N GLU A 318 3.46 -2.43 -8.70
CA GLU A 318 4.09 -3.15 -7.59
C GLU A 318 3.18 -3.18 -6.37
N THR A 319 3.09 -4.33 -5.71
CA THR A 319 2.33 -4.48 -4.45
C THR A 319 2.78 -3.48 -3.38
N CYS A 320 4.10 -3.19 -3.27
CA CYS A 320 4.60 -2.17 -2.35
C CYS A 320 4.17 -0.76 -2.74
N ALA A 321 4.00 -0.46 -4.04
CA ALA A 321 3.53 0.84 -4.49
C ALA A 321 2.05 1.05 -4.13
N SER A 322 1.21 0.01 -4.26
CA SER A 322 -0.17 0.02 -3.79
C SER A 322 -0.25 0.31 -2.28
N ILE A 323 0.58 -0.37 -1.48
CA ILE A 323 0.65 -0.13 -0.03
C ILE A 323 1.16 1.29 0.28
N ALA A 324 2.17 1.76 -0.44
CA ALA A 324 2.71 3.11 -0.25
C ALA A 324 1.68 4.20 -0.62
N MET A 325 0.81 3.94 -1.62
CA MET A 325 -0.31 4.83 -1.95
C MET A 325 -1.35 4.87 -0.83
N ILE A 326 -1.66 3.73 -0.20
CA ILE A 326 -2.51 3.68 1.01
C ILE A 326 -1.90 4.55 2.12
N LEU A 327 -0.59 4.41 2.39
CA LEU A 327 0.11 5.19 3.41
C LEU A 327 0.10 6.69 3.12
N PHE A 328 0.27 7.08 1.87
CA PHE A 328 0.19 8.48 1.45
C PHE A 328 -1.22 9.04 1.62
N CYS A 329 -2.24 8.33 1.14
CA CYS A 329 -3.64 8.75 1.27
C CYS A 329 -4.09 8.83 2.74
N GLU A 330 -3.65 7.91 3.60
CA GLU A 330 -3.93 7.97 5.05
C GLU A 330 -3.40 9.26 5.67
N ARG A 331 -2.20 9.70 5.27
CA ARG A 331 -1.60 10.94 5.75
C ARG A 331 -2.31 12.18 5.21
N MET A 332 -2.73 12.12 3.95
CA MET A 332 -3.55 13.19 3.35
C MET A 332 -4.91 13.33 4.05
N LEU A 333 -5.57 12.23 4.43
CA LEU A 333 -6.79 12.27 5.26
C LEU A 333 -6.60 12.97 6.59
N ARG A 334 -5.40 12.91 7.16
CA ARG A 334 -5.06 13.61 8.42
C ARG A 334 -4.77 15.10 8.22
N LEU A 335 -4.40 15.52 7.02
CA LEU A 335 -4.19 16.91 6.64
C LEU A 335 -5.51 17.58 6.23
N GLU A 336 -6.30 16.87 5.45
CA GLU A 336 -7.51 17.42 4.85
C GLU A 336 -8.59 16.33 4.80
N HIS A 337 -9.73 16.61 5.43
CA HIS A 337 -10.87 15.69 5.45
C HIS A 337 -11.57 15.69 4.08
N SER A 338 -11.25 14.69 3.23
CA SER A 338 -11.89 14.50 1.94
C SER A 338 -12.01 13.00 1.60
N SER A 339 -13.17 12.58 1.12
CA SER A 339 -13.45 11.18 0.76
C SER A 339 -12.56 10.67 -0.38
N VAL A 340 -12.02 11.55 -1.22
CA VAL A 340 -11.19 11.16 -2.38
C VAL A 340 -9.96 10.34 -1.98
N TYR A 341 -9.38 10.63 -0.81
CA TYR A 341 -8.26 9.85 -0.29
C TYR A 341 -8.71 8.48 0.22
N ALA A 342 -9.85 8.44 0.89
CA ALA A 342 -10.44 7.19 1.39
C ALA A 342 -10.93 6.29 0.25
N ASP A 343 -11.39 6.86 -0.88
CA ASP A 343 -11.77 6.13 -2.09
C ASP A 343 -10.55 5.44 -2.74
N VAL A 344 -9.40 6.12 -2.76
CA VAL A 344 -8.15 5.52 -3.24
C VAL A 344 -7.68 4.42 -2.30
N ILE A 345 -7.72 4.62 -0.98
CA ILE A 345 -7.42 3.57 0.00
C ILE A 345 -8.27 2.33 -0.26
N GLU A 346 -9.58 2.50 -0.44
CA GLU A 346 -10.49 1.39 -0.72
C GLU A 346 -10.14 0.65 -2.00
N ARG A 347 -9.89 1.39 -3.09
CA ARG A 347 -9.51 0.82 -4.39
C ARG A 347 -8.24 -0.01 -4.29
N GLU A 348 -7.21 0.52 -3.61
CA GLU A 348 -5.95 -0.18 -3.39
C GLU A 348 -6.14 -1.42 -2.51
N LEU A 349 -6.89 -1.31 -1.41
CA LEU A 349 -7.14 -2.42 -0.50
C LEU A 349 -7.78 -3.62 -1.22
N TYR A 350 -8.86 -3.40 -1.97
CA TYR A 350 -9.61 -4.49 -2.60
C TYR A 350 -8.98 -5.01 -3.90
N ASN A 351 -8.09 -4.27 -4.53
CA ASN A 351 -7.53 -4.66 -5.83
C ASN A 351 -5.99 -4.68 -5.81
N GLY A 352 -5.33 -3.54 -5.88
CA GLY A 352 -3.87 -3.44 -6.04
C GLY A 352 -3.08 -4.13 -4.91
N MET A 353 -3.54 -4.05 -3.66
CA MET A 353 -2.89 -4.71 -2.53
C MET A 353 -3.26 -6.19 -2.44
N LEU A 354 -4.57 -6.53 -2.48
CA LEU A 354 -5.01 -7.93 -2.30
C LEU A 354 -4.59 -8.84 -3.44
N SER A 355 -4.41 -8.34 -4.67
CA SER A 355 -3.84 -9.14 -5.77
C SER A 355 -2.43 -9.61 -5.47
N GLY A 356 -1.70 -8.87 -4.63
CA GLY A 356 -0.34 -9.21 -4.19
C GLY A 356 -0.24 -10.47 -3.33
N ILE A 357 -1.35 -11.04 -2.83
CA ILE A 357 -1.33 -12.22 -1.95
C ILE A 357 -2.26 -13.30 -2.47
N SER A 358 -1.82 -14.56 -2.41
CA SER A 358 -2.66 -15.72 -2.76
C SER A 358 -3.83 -15.90 -1.78
N LEU A 359 -4.91 -16.53 -2.24
CA LEU A 359 -6.07 -16.81 -1.40
C LEU A 359 -5.73 -17.68 -0.18
N ASN A 360 -4.72 -18.55 -0.29
CA ASN A 360 -4.21 -19.35 0.83
C ASN A 360 -3.20 -18.62 1.72
N GLY A 361 -2.79 -17.37 1.39
CA GLY A 361 -1.92 -16.53 2.18
C GLY A 361 -0.42 -16.90 2.18
N LYS A 362 0.06 -17.78 1.28
CA LYS A 362 1.43 -18.32 1.34
C LYS A 362 2.32 -17.92 0.17
N ALA A 363 1.77 -17.31 -0.87
CA ALA A 363 2.49 -16.89 -2.06
C ALA A 363 2.08 -15.48 -2.49
N PHE A 364 2.96 -14.78 -3.22
CA PHE A 364 2.86 -13.36 -3.44
C PHE A 364 3.16 -12.98 -4.89
N PHE A 365 2.51 -11.92 -5.37
CA PHE A 365 2.94 -11.17 -6.53
C PHE A 365 3.80 -9.98 -6.10
N TYR A 366 4.86 -9.74 -6.83
CA TYR A 366 5.60 -8.50 -6.79
C TYR A 366 4.93 -7.48 -7.71
N GLU A 367 4.75 -7.86 -8.97
CA GLU A 367 4.14 -7.11 -10.06
C GLU A 367 2.70 -7.60 -10.27
N ASN A 368 1.76 -6.68 -10.55
CA ASN A 368 0.35 -7.00 -10.70
C ASN A 368 -0.17 -6.56 -12.09
N PRO A 369 0.06 -7.37 -13.15
CA PRO A 369 -0.37 -7.03 -14.51
C PRO A 369 -1.91 -7.03 -14.64
N LEU A 370 -2.41 -6.26 -15.61
CA LEU A 370 -3.83 -6.24 -15.94
C LEU A 370 -4.16 -7.13 -17.15
N GLU A 371 -3.15 -7.68 -17.79
CA GLU A 371 -3.27 -8.67 -18.86
C GLU A 371 -2.13 -9.69 -18.78
N ILE A 372 -2.46 -10.98 -18.92
CA ILE A 372 -1.52 -12.09 -19.06
C ILE A 372 -1.89 -12.85 -20.30
N THR A 373 -0.92 -13.04 -21.21
CA THR A 373 -1.03 -13.90 -22.40
C THR A 373 0.12 -14.90 -22.38
N LEU A 374 -0.15 -16.16 -21.99
CA LEU A 374 0.87 -17.19 -21.81
C LEU A 374 1.58 -17.54 -23.13
N ALA A 375 0.86 -17.57 -24.24
CA ALA A 375 1.45 -17.86 -25.55
C ALA A 375 2.62 -16.93 -25.91
N LYS A 376 2.56 -15.67 -25.50
CA LYS A 376 3.65 -14.70 -25.72
C LYS A 376 4.90 -14.99 -24.89
N ARG A 377 4.80 -15.83 -23.85
CA ARG A 377 5.87 -16.13 -22.89
C ARG A 377 6.61 -17.43 -23.21
N LEU A 378 5.93 -18.36 -23.87
CA LEU A 378 6.47 -19.68 -24.23
C LEU A 378 7.43 -19.65 -25.42
N GLU A 379 7.40 -18.60 -26.25
CA GLU A 379 8.16 -18.52 -27.48
C GLU A 379 9.60 -18.00 -27.36
N TYR A 380 9.95 -17.41 -26.20
CA TYR A 380 11.23 -16.71 -26.06
C TYR A 380 11.92 -17.03 -24.71
N ASP A 381 13.11 -17.60 -24.78
CA ASP A 381 14.02 -17.63 -23.63
C ASP A 381 14.62 -16.23 -23.35
N GLU A 382 15.27 -16.06 -22.20
CA GLU A 382 15.86 -14.77 -21.82
C GLU A 382 16.87 -14.23 -22.82
N GLY A 383 17.59 -15.12 -23.54
CA GLY A 383 18.56 -14.76 -24.57
C GLY A 383 17.88 -14.14 -25.80
N MET A 384 16.75 -14.69 -26.22
CA MET A 384 15.96 -14.18 -27.35
C MET A 384 15.25 -12.87 -27.00
N VAL A 385 14.73 -12.74 -25.78
CA VAL A 385 14.13 -11.48 -25.29
C VAL A 385 15.16 -10.35 -25.36
N LYS A 386 16.37 -10.58 -24.88
CA LYS A 386 17.47 -9.62 -24.92
C LYS A 386 17.93 -9.30 -26.33
N LEU A 387 18.05 -10.31 -27.18
CA LEU A 387 18.47 -10.15 -28.57
C LEU A 387 17.45 -9.34 -29.39
N LEU A 388 16.16 -9.56 -29.17
CA LEU A 388 15.08 -8.91 -29.89
C LEU A 388 14.68 -7.55 -29.29
N GLY A 389 15.29 -7.12 -28.17
CA GLY A 389 14.95 -5.87 -27.48
C GLY A 389 13.52 -5.85 -26.93
N LYS A 390 12.93 -7.03 -26.67
CA LYS A 390 11.57 -7.11 -26.11
C LYS A 390 11.55 -6.71 -24.65
N VAL A 391 10.47 -6.09 -24.23
CA VAL A 391 10.25 -5.70 -22.84
C VAL A 391 10.03 -6.95 -21.98
N ARG A 392 10.61 -6.99 -20.78
CA ARG A 392 10.32 -8.02 -19.79
C ARG A 392 8.84 -7.97 -19.43
N LEU A 393 8.20 -9.12 -19.42
CA LEU A 393 6.81 -9.29 -18.98
C LEU A 393 6.79 -9.65 -17.47
N PRO A 394 5.80 -9.18 -16.71
CA PRO A 394 5.60 -9.55 -15.31
C PRO A 394 5.46 -11.06 -15.10
N ILE A 395 5.68 -11.53 -13.88
CA ILE A 395 5.46 -12.94 -13.51
C ILE A 395 3.98 -13.33 -13.63
N THR A 396 3.71 -14.61 -13.94
CA THR A 396 2.35 -15.14 -14.15
C THR A 396 1.81 -15.91 -12.95
N GLN A 397 2.69 -16.26 -12.02
CA GLN A 397 2.37 -17.04 -10.83
C GLN A 397 2.94 -16.36 -9.58
N ARG A 398 2.18 -16.41 -8.49
CA ARG A 398 2.68 -15.95 -7.19
C ARG A 398 3.81 -16.84 -6.70
N GLN A 399 4.81 -16.24 -6.06
CA GLN A 399 5.98 -16.90 -5.52
C GLN A 399 6.00 -16.81 -3.99
N GLU A 400 6.58 -17.82 -3.33
CA GLU A 400 6.69 -17.86 -1.86
C GLU A 400 7.71 -16.86 -1.31
N VAL A 401 8.74 -16.52 -2.11
CA VAL A 401 9.80 -15.56 -1.76
C VAL A 401 10.47 -15.05 -3.03
N PHE A 402 11.01 -13.84 -2.96
CA PHE A 402 11.78 -13.18 -4.03
C PHE A 402 13.22 -12.93 -3.58
N THR A 403 14.11 -12.63 -4.54
CA THR A 403 15.48 -12.16 -4.21
C THR A 403 15.38 -10.86 -3.42
N CYS A 404 14.67 -9.85 -3.92
CA CYS A 404 14.18 -8.70 -3.15
C CYS A 404 12.76 -9.01 -2.68
N SER A 405 12.54 -9.26 -1.39
CA SER A 405 11.26 -9.77 -0.87
C SER A 405 10.52 -8.73 -0.02
N CYS A 406 10.46 -7.49 -0.50
CA CYS A 406 9.85 -6.37 0.20
C CYS A 406 8.32 -6.48 0.33
N CYS A 407 7.63 -7.06 -0.69
CA CYS A 407 6.17 -7.09 -0.75
C CYS A 407 5.51 -8.00 0.30
N PRO A 408 5.96 -9.25 0.55
CA PRO A 408 5.34 -10.11 1.54
C PRO A 408 5.25 -9.52 2.94
N PRO A 409 6.33 -8.99 3.56
CA PRO A 409 6.25 -8.41 4.90
C PRO A 409 5.53 -7.04 4.88
N ASN A 410 5.50 -6.34 3.75
CA ASN A 410 4.73 -5.11 3.61
C ASN A 410 3.21 -5.40 3.65
N LEU A 411 2.77 -6.50 3.03
CA LEU A 411 1.42 -7.03 3.18
C LEU A 411 1.11 -7.42 4.63
N ASN A 412 2.06 -8.12 5.31
CA ASN A 412 1.89 -8.47 6.72
C ASN A 412 1.57 -7.25 7.58
N ARG A 413 2.39 -6.16 7.50
CA ARG A 413 2.19 -4.97 8.34
C ARG A 413 0.92 -4.21 8.01
N THR A 414 0.51 -4.18 6.73
CA THR A 414 -0.71 -3.50 6.30
C THR A 414 -1.94 -4.24 6.80
N LEU A 415 -2.01 -5.57 6.60
CA LEU A 415 -3.11 -6.41 7.09
C LEU A 415 -3.15 -6.48 8.63
N ALA A 416 -2.01 -6.37 9.31
CA ALA A 416 -1.95 -6.30 10.77
C ALA A 416 -2.40 -4.95 11.34
N SER A 417 -2.55 -3.91 10.52
CA SER A 417 -2.90 -2.54 10.95
C SER A 417 -4.11 -1.95 10.24
N LEU A 418 -4.98 -2.78 9.64
CA LEU A 418 -6.16 -2.34 8.88
C LEU A 418 -7.07 -1.41 9.67
N GLU A 419 -7.20 -1.63 10.98
CA GLU A 419 -8.07 -0.84 11.85
C GLU A 419 -7.72 0.65 11.87
N ARG A 420 -6.46 1.01 11.54
CA ARG A 420 -6.02 2.41 11.39
C ARG A 420 -6.75 3.16 10.29
N LEU A 421 -7.22 2.43 9.28
CA LEU A 421 -7.84 2.96 8.08
C LEU A 421 -9.36 3.14 8.21
N LEU A 422 -9.98 2.56 9.25
CA LEU A 422 -11.44 2.50 9.35
C LEU A 422 -12.04 3.81 9.84
N TYR A 423 -11.41 4.46 10.83
CA TYR A 423 -12.00 5.60 11.52
C TYR A 423 -11.00 6.73 11.77
N SER A 424 -11.54 7.94 11.89
CA SER A 424 -10.87 9.05 12.58
C SER A 424 -11.84 9.75 13.54
N VAL A 425 -11.30 10.46 14.54
CA VAL A 425 -12.12 11.15 15.56
C VAL A 425 -11.63 12.57 15.77
N GLU A 426 -12.56 13.49 15.75
CA GLU A 426 -12.33 14.88 16.10
C GLU A 426 -13.35 15.35 17.13
N GLY A 427 -12.87 15.54 18.38
CA GLY A 427 -13.76 15.85 19.49
C GLY A 427 -14.75 14.71 19.75
N ARG A 428 -16.04 14.93 19.49
CA ARG A 428 -17.12 13.92 19.58
C ARG A 428 -17.69 13.53 18.20
N THR A 429 -17.03 13.93 17.13
CA THR A 429 -17.35 13.51 15.75
C THR A 429 -16.49 12.32 15.40
N VAL A 430 -17.11 11.25 14.90
CA VAL A 430 -16.42 10.06 14.39
C VAL A 430 -16.62 9.99 12.89
N CYS A 431 -15.51 9.84 12.14
CA CYS A 431 -15.54 9.63 10.69
C CYS A 431 -15.32 8.16 10.39
N ILE A 432 -16.19 7.58 9.57
CA ILE A 432 -16.08 6.21 9.06
C ILE A 432 -15.53 6.31 7.63
N HIS A 433 -14.27 5.88 7.44
CA HIS A 433 -13.56 5.98 6.16
C HIS A 433 -13.68 4.70 5.33
N GLN A 434 -13.56 3.55 5.98
CA GLN A 434 -13.66 2.23 5.33
C GLN A 434 -14.72 1.38 6.01
N PHE A 435 -15.33 0.46 5.27
CA PHE A 435 -16.43 -0.36 5.75
C PHE A 435 -15.95 -1.77 6.11
N ALA A 436 -16.09 -2.11 7.38
CA ALA A 436 -15.84 -3.43 7.92
C ALA A 436 -16.73 -3.64 9.13
N ASP A 437 -17.14 -4.87 9.36
CA ASP A 437 -17.81 -5.23 10.62
C ASP A 437 -16.84 -5.00 11.78
N SER A 438 -17.08 -3.92 12.54
CA SER A 438 -16.11 -3.40 13.49
C SER A 438 -16.75 -2.59 14.61
N GLU A 439 -15.98 -2.39 15.67
CA GLU A 439 -16.37 -1.60 16.83
C GLU A 439 -15.24 -0.66 17.23
N LEU A 440 -15.55 0.61 17.42
CA LEU A 440 -14.70 1.63 17.98
C LEU A 440 -15.12 1.95 19.41
N SER A 441 -14.15 2.00 20.34
CA SER A 441 -14.35 2.49 21.71
C SER A 441 -13.27 3.50 22.06
N CYS A 442 -13.63 4.78 22.18
CA CYS A 442 -12.68 5.87 22.38
C CYS A 442 -13.29 7.04 23.14
N GLY A 443 -12.63 7.51 24.22
CA GLY A 443 -13.01 8.75 24.91
C GLY A 443 -14.45 8.78 25.43
N GLY A 444 -15.00 7.65 25.84
CA GLY A 444 -16.40 7.50 26.26
C GLY A 444 -17.42 7.43 25.12
N MET A 445 -16.95 7.36 23.88
CA MET A 445 -17.75 7.10 22.70
C MET A 445 -17.62 5.63 22.29
N THR A 446 -18.71 5.07 21.77
CA THR A 446 -18.72 3.77 21.09
C THR A 446 -19.40 3.91 19.73
N VAL A 447 -18.82 3.29 18.71
CA VAL A 447 -19.43 3.19 17.37
C VAL A 447 -19.32 1.74 16.92
N ARG A 448 -20.45 1.12 16.57
CA ARG A 448 -20.54 -0.21 16.00
C ARG A 448 -20.97 -0.09 14.55
N VAL A 449 -20.17 -0.64 13.65
CA VAL A 449 -20.52 -0.83 12.24
C VAL A 449 -20.75 -2.32 12.04
N LYS A 450 -21.95 -2.69 11.59
CA LYS A 450 -22.31 -4.05 11.20
C LYS A 450 -22.55 -4.09 9.70
N THR A 451 -21.80 -4.94 9.00
CA THR A 451 -21.85 -5.02 7.54
C THR A 451 -21.19 -6.27 7.00
N ASP A 452 -21.70 -6.76 5.86
CA ASP A 452 -21.07 -7.81 5.05
C ASP A 452 -20.30 -7.21 3.84
N TYR A 453 -20.02 -5.90 3.87
CA TYR A 453 -19.31 -5.21 2.79
C TYR A 453 -17.95 -5.90 2.49
N PRO A 454 -17.58 -6.13 1.21
CA PRO A 454 -18.21 -5.68 -0.03
C PRO A 454 -19.18 -6.72 -0.67
N VAL A 455 -19.63 -7.74 0.09
CA VAL A 455 -20.62 -8.70 -0.40
C VAL A 455 -21.97 -8.02 -0.60
N SER A 456 -22.37 -7.17 0.35
CA SER A 456 -23.54 -6.31 0.22
C SER A 456 -23.22 -4.84 0.48
N GLY A 457 -24.06 -3.93 -0.02
CA GLY A 457 -23.94 -2.49 0.20
C GLY A 457 -24.55 -2.02 1.52
N ARG A 458 -25.09 -2.92 2.36
CA ARG A 458 -25.76 -2.57 3.60
C ARG A 458 -24.77 -2.32 4.73
N VAL A 459 -24.85 -1.13 5.35
CA VAL A 459 -24.02 -0.71 6.48
C VAL A 459 -24.91 -0.20 7.60
N GLU A 460 -25.01 -0.94 8.68
CA GLU A 460 -25.73 -0.56 9.89
C GLU A 460 -24.76 0.09 10.88
N VAL A 461 -25.08 1.29 11.33
CA VAL A 461 -24.27 2.04 12.29
C VAL A 461 -25.07 2.26 13.56
N SER A 462 -24.47 1.97 14.71
CA SER A 462 -24.98 2.40 16.01
C SER A 462 -23.87 3.09 16.80
N ALA A 463 -24.20 4.19 17.47
CA ALA A 463 -23.25 5.04 18.15
C ALA A 463 -23.79 5.53 19.47
N ALA A 464 -22.93 5.67 20.47
CA ALA A 464 -23.25 6.28 21.74
C ALA A 464 -22.14 7.27 22.13
N GLY A 465 -22.53 8.38 22.74
CA GLY A 465 -21.61 9.39 23.19
C GLY A 465 -21.01 10.27 22.09
N THR A 466 -21.41 10.12 20.83
CA THR A 466 -21.00 10.95 19.69
C THR A 466 -21.95 12.15 19.50
N GLU A 467 -21.46 13.22 18.87
CA GLU A 467 -22.29 14.36 18.43
C GLU A 467 -22.72 14.19 16.96
N CYS A 468 -21.87 13.58 16.16
CA CYS A 468 -22.08 13.35 14.75
C CYS A 468 -21.27 12.15 14.27
N ILE A 469 -21.81 11.42 13.31
CA ILE A 469 -21.08 10.43 12.50
C ILE A 469 -20.95 10.99 11.08
N LEU A 470 -19.72 11.08 10.59
CA LEU A 470 -19.41 11.33 9.20
C LEU A 470 -19.15 9.99 8.51
N ILE A 471 -20.09 9.54 7.69
CA ILE A 471 -19.93 8.29 6.94
C ILE A 471 -19.57 8.58 5.50
N ARG A 472 -18.49 7.99 4.99
CA ARG A 472 -18.06 8.17 3.61
C ARG A 472 -19.11 7.65 2.63
N ILE A 473 -19.38 8.44 1.60
CA ILE A 473 -20.12 7.96 0.42
C ILE A 473 -19.08 7.65 -0.66
N PRO A 474 -18.91 6.35 -1.04
CA PRO A 474 -17.88 5.95 -2.01
C PRO A 474 -18.07 6.64 -3.36
N GLY A 475 -16.96 7.12 -3.96
CA GLY A 475 -17.01 7.83 -5.24
C GLY A 475 -17.47 6.97 -6.43
N TRP A 476 -17.43 5.64 -6.33
CA TRP A 476 -18.01 4.73 -7.31
C TRP A 476 -19.53 4.59 -7.19
N CYS A 477 -20.12 4.83 -6.00
CA CYS A 477 -21.54 4.64 -5.73
C CYS A 477 -22.37 5.81 -6.27
N ARG A 478 -23.24 5.53 -7.24
CA ARG A 478 -24.12 6.54 -7.85
C ARG A 478 -25.42 6.72 -7.09
N HIS A 479 -25.91 5.64 -6.50
CA HIS A 479 -27.19 5.60 -5.79
C HIS A 479 -26.99 5.01 -4.39
N PHE A 480 -27.42 5.75 -3.39
CA PHE A 480 -27.41 5.31 -2.00
C PHE A 480 -28.63 5.85 -1.27
N SER A 481 -28.96 5.25 -0.15
CA SER A 481 -29.97 5.77 0.76
C SER A 481 -29.47 5.73 2.20
N ILE A 482 -29.97 6.66 3.02
CA ILE A 482 -29.76 6.71 4.46
C ILE A 482 -31.14 6.88 5.10
N ASP A 483 -31.46 6.06 6.08
CA ASP A 483 -32.79 6.05 6.74
C ASP A 483 -32.99 7.17 7.78
N ARG A 484 -32.11 8.17 7.81
CA ARG A 484 -32.13 9.34 8.68
C ARG A 484 -31.81 10.60 7.88
N GLU A 485 -32.07 11.76 8.48
CA GLU A 485 -31.63 13.05 7.92
C GLU A 485 -30.11 13.16 7.95
N TRP A 486 -29.56 13.68 6.86
CA TRP A 486 -28.12 13.87 6.68
C TRP A 486 -27.82 15.11 5.82
N THR A 487 -26.58 15.59 5.92
CA THR A 487 -26.01 16.62 5.04
C THR A 487 -24.66 16.16 4.50
N MET A 488 -24.31 16.62 3.28
CA MET A 488 -23.05 16.23 2.65
C MET A 488 -21.95 17.23 2.97
N GLU A 489 -20.78 16.71 3.38
CA GLU A 489 -19.55 17.48 3.59
C GLU A 489 -18.34 16.72 3.08
N ASN A 490 -17.62 17.25 2.09
CA ASN A 490 -16.38 16.69 1.51
C ASN A 490 -16.47 15.19 1.15
N GLY A 491 -17.65 14.74 0.66
CA GLY A 491 -17.91 13.33 0.31
C GLY A 491 -18.30 12.43 1.48
N TYR A 492 -18.60 13.02 2.65
CA TYR A 492 -19.16 12.33 3.81
C TYR A 492 -20.59 12.80 4.09
N ALA A 493 -21.48 11.86 4.38
CA ALA A 493 -22.78 12.17 4.93
C ALA A 493 -22.66 12.38 6.46
N CYS A 494 -23.02 13.55 6.94
CA CYS A 494 -23.11 13.89 8.36
C CYS A 494 -24.48 13.46 8.91
N VAL A 495 -24.48 12.49 9.81
CA VAL A 495 -25.69 11.93 10.45
C VAL A 495 -25.64 12.19 11.95
N LYS A 496 -26.70 12.82 12.50
CA LYS A 496 -26.83 13.15 13.93
C LYS A 496 -27.85 12.21 14.60
N ALA A 497 -27.66 10.90 14.47
CA ALA A 497 -28.51 9.89 15.06
C ALA A 497 -27.68 8.81 15.76
N GLU A 498 -28.23 8.21 16.81
CA GLU A 498 -27.58 7.12 17.54
C GLU A 498 -27.59 5.79 16.74
N ALA A 499 -28.50 5.63 15.78
CA ALA A 499 -28.54 4.49 14.89
C ALA A 499 -29.13 4.86 13.52
N PHE A 500 -28.51 4.33 12.48
CA PHE A 500 -28.95 4.48 11.09
C PHE A 500 -28.40 3.37 10.20
N THR A 501 -29.02 3.23 9.03
CA THR A 501 -28.58 2.30 7.99
C THR A 501 -28.28 3.08 6.71
N VAL A 502 -27.19 2.71 6.06
CA VAL A 502 -26.84 3.15 4.70
C VAL A 502 -26.94 1.96 3.77
N GLU A 503 -27.56 2.13 2.62
CA GLU A 503 -27.58 1.15 1.53
C GLU A 503 -26.86 1.74 0.32
N PHE A 504 -25.77 1.12 -0.09
CA PHE A 504 -25.04 1.45 -1.32
C PHE A 504 -25.49 0.52 -2.45
N ASP A 505 -25.76 1.10 -3.61
CA ASP A 505 -26.04 0.32 -4.82
C ASP A 505 -24.74 -0.35 -5.32
N MET A 506 -24.69 -1.68 -5.22
CA MET A 506 -23.53 -2.49 -5.61
C MET A 506 -23.67 -3.10 -7.01
N THR A 507 -24.68 -2.68 -7.78
CA THR A 507 -24.93 -3.20 -9.15
C THR A 507 -23.63 -3.16 -9.98
N PRO A 508 -23.24 -4.27 -10.61
CA PRO A 508 -22.05 -4.30 -11.46
C PRO A 508 -22.17 -3.31 -12.63
N GLU A 509 -21.07 -2.59 -12.90
CA GLU A 509 -21.04 -1.57 -13.94
C GLU A 509 -19.83 -1.76 -14.86
N TYR A 510 -20.04 -1.48 -16.16
CA TYR A 510 -18.93 -1.34 -17.10
C TYR A 510 -18.22 -0.01 -16.89
N ARG A 511 -16.89 -0.06 -17.02
CA ARG A 511 -16.00 1.09 -16.94
C ARG A 511 -15.28 1.28 -18.28
N MET A 512 -15.13 2.52 -18.66
CA MET A 512 -14.39 2.96 -19.84
C MET A 512 -13.18 3.79 -19.37
N ALA A 513 -12.03 3.58 -20.00
CA ALA A 513 -10.85 4.39 -19.75
C ALA A 513 -11.00 5.80 -20.37
N ASN A 514 -10.17 6.74 -19.90
CA ASN A 514 -10.02 8.03 -20.54
C ASN A 514 -9.56 7.85 -22.01
N GLU A 515 -10.04 8.69 -22.92
CA GLU A 515 -9.72 8.61 -24.37
C GLU A 515 -8.21 8.69 -24.68
N ASN A 516 -7.41 9.24 -23.78
CA ASN A 516 -5.96 9.32 -23.91
C ASN A 516 -5.22 8.04 -23.45
N VAL A 517 -5.91 7.07 -22.85
CA VAL A 517 -5.36 5.74 -22.52
C VAL A 517 -5.51 4.85 -23.77
N TRP A 518 -4.54 4.92 -24.65
CA TRP A 518 -4.60 4.24 -25.96
C TRP A 518 -4.70 2.73 -25.86
N GLU A 519 -4.10 2.16 -24.82
CA GLU A 519 -4.11 0.71 -24.56
C GLU A 519 -5.53 0.17 -24.38
N ASP A 520 -6.45 0.97 -23.87
CA ASP A 520 -7.82 0.57 -23.55
C ASP A 520 -8.87 1.11 -24.54
N ALA A 521 -8.43 1.65 -25.68
CA ALA A 521 -9.33 2.10 -26.72
C ALA A 521 -10.22 0.95 -27.25
N GLY A 522 -11.55 1.12 -27.18
CA GLY A 522 -12.52 0.10 -27.57
C GLY A 522 -12.65 -1.08 -26.61
N LYS A 523 -12.14 -0.94 -25.38
CA LYS A 523 -12.27 -1.93 -24.32
C LYS A 523 -13.18 -1.42 -23.20
N ALA A 524 -13.70 -2.36 -22.43
CA ALA A 524 -14.40 -2.11 -21.17
C ALA A 524 -13.85 -3.03 -20.07
N ALA A 525 -13.88 -2.54 -18.84
CA ALA A 525 -13.65 -3.34 -17.64
C ALA A 525 -14.95 -3.40 -16.83
N VAL A 526 -15.06 -4.32 -15.90
CA VAL A 526 -16.23 -4.46 -15.03
C VAL A 526 -15.82 -4.24 -13.57
N MET A 527 -16.63 -3.46 -12.87
CA MET A 527 -16.51 -3.28 -11.41
C MET A 527 -17.85 -3.57 -10.74
N ARG A 528 -17.78 -4.12 -9.52
CA ARG A 528 -18.90 -4.24 -8.60
C ARG A 528 -18.51 -3.59 -7.28
N GLY A 529 -19.16 -2.49 -6.95
CA GLY A 529 -18.72 -1.68 -5.82
C GLY A 529 -17.24 -1.29 -5.95
N PRO A 530 -16.41 -1.53 -4.91
CA PRO A 530 -14.97 -1.21 -4.95
C PRO A 530 -14.12 -2.22 -5.72
N VAL A 531 -14.67 -3.37 -6.12
CA VAL A 531 -13.93 -4.51 -6.66
C VAL A 531 -13.87 -4.46 -8.18
N VAL A 532 -12.68 -4.57 -8.74
CA VAL A 532 -12.42 -4.77 -10.16
C VAL A 532 -12.51 -6.26 -10.48
N TYR A 533 -13.07 -6.58 -11.64
CA TYR A 533 -13.20 -7.96 -12.13
C TYR A 533 -12.32 -8.20 -13.34
N CYS A 534 -11.93 -9.45 -13.54
CA CYS A 534 -11.15 -9.90 -14.70
C CYS A 534 -11.67 -11.24 -15.21
N ALA A 535 -11.39 -11.54 -16.48
CA ALA A 535 -11.62 -12.84 -17.08
C ALA A 535 -10.36 -13.70 -16.97
N GLU A 536 -10.51 -14.99 -16.63
CA GLU A 536 -9.48 -16.02 -16.84
C GLU A 536 -9.92 -16.98 -17.93
N VAL A 537 -8.98 -17.46 -18.77
CA VAL A 537 -9.32 -18.41 -19.83
C VAL A 537 -9.89 -19.72 -19.31
N LEU A 538 -9.60 -20.07 -18.06
CA LEU A 538 -10.10 -21.27 -17.39
C LEU A 538 -11.64 -21.33 -17.30
N ASP A 539 -12.29 -20.17 -17.33
CA ASP A 539 -13.75 -20.04 -17.20
C ASP A 539 -14.44 -19.74 -18.53
N GLN A 540 -13.69 -19.77 -19.67
CA GLN A 540 -14.20 -19.36 -20.95
C GLN A 540 -14.17 -20.49 -21.98
N GLU A 541 -15.06 -20.43 -22.97
CA GLU A 541 -15.07 -21.37 -24.10
C GLU A 541 -13.96 -21.11 -25.12
N GLU A 542 -13.40 -19.90 -25.14
CA GLU A 542 -12.42 -19.43 -26.11
C GLU A 542 -11.33 -18.55 -25.49
N SER A 543 -10.23 -18.36 -26.22
CA SER A 543 -9.14 -17.45 -25.82
C SER A 543 -9.65 -16.03 -25.62
N LEU A 544 -9.19 -15.35 -24.58
CA LEU A 544 -9.70 -14.03 -24.13
C LEU A 544 -9.63 -12.94 -25.21
N HIS A 545 -8.65 -12.98 -26.12
CA HIS A 545 -8.52 -12.01 -27.21
C HIS A 545 -9.63 -12.10 -28.28
N LYS A 546 -10.38 -13.22 -28.33
CA LYS A 546 -11.52 -13.41 -29.21
C LYS A 546 -12.84 -12.97 -28.60
N LEU A 547 -12.86 -12.74 -27.28
CA LEU A 547 -14.07 -12.41 -26.53
C LEU A 547 -14.33 -10.91 -26.55
N TRP A 548 -15.61 -10.54 -26.68
CA TRP A 548 -16.11 -9.19 -26.69
C TRP A 548 -17.27 -9.06 -25.71
N LEU A 549 -17.20 -8.12 -24.79
CA LEU A 549 -18.30 -7.82 -23.86
C LEU A 549 -19.47 -7.18 -24.60
N ASP A 550 -20.69 -7.58 -24.30
CA ASP A 550 -21.91 -6.88 -24.68
C ASP A 550 -22.24 -5.86 -23.58
N THR A 551 -21.83 -4.61 -23.78
CA THR A 551 -22.03 -3.56 -22.76
C THR A 551 -23.50 -3.12 -22.62
N GLY A 552 -24.39 -3.57 -23.49
CA GLY A 552 -25.84 -3.40 -23.38
C GLY A 552 -26.51 -4.40 -22.43
N ALA A 553 -25.82 -5.48 -22.05
CA ALA A 553 -26.30 -6.49 -21.10
C ALA A 553 -25.72 -6.19 -19.69
N ALA A 554 -26.58 -6.19 -18.67
CA ALA A 554 -26.11 -6.08 -17.28
C ALA A 554 -25.44 -7.37 -16.84
N PRO A 555 -24.25 -7.34 -16.18
CA PRO A 555 -23.68 -8.54 -15.57
C PRO A 555 -24.56 -9.06 -14.43
N GLU A 556 -24.70 -10.38 -14.35
CA GLU A 556 -25.45 -11.09 -13.30
C GLU A 556 -24.48 -11.64 -12.24
N GLU A 557 -24.89 -11.60 -10.97
CA GLU A 557 -24.09 -12.12 -9.85
C GLU A 557 -24.37 -13.59 -9.60
N GLU A 558 -23.32 -14.38 -9.36
CA GLU A 558 -23.40 -15.76 -8.92
C GLU A 558 -22.50 -15.96 -7.69
N ASP A 559 -23.03 -16.54 -6.63
CA ASP A 559 -22.29 -16.76 -5.39
C ASP A 559 -21.06 -17.65 -5.60
N SER A 560 -19.94 -17.28 -4.97
CA SER A 560 -18.70 -18.05 -5.01
C SER A 560 -18.02 -18.09 -3.64
N GLU A 561 -18.04 -19.25 -3.01
CA GLU A 561 -17.28 -19.47 -1.77
C GLU A 561 -15.75 -19.39 -2.01
N TYR A 562 -15.29 -19.79 -3.18
CA TYR A 562 -13.85 -19.83 -3.50
C TYR A 562 -13.19 -18.46 -3.43
N PHE A 563 -13.86 -17.44 -3.95
CA PHE A 563 -13.32 -16.07 -3.96
C PHE A 563 -13.77 -15.25 -2.75
N GLY A 564 -14.77 -15.68 -2.00
CA GLY A 564 -15.37 -14.93 -0.90
C GLY A 564 -16.18 -13.70 -1.34
N LEU A 565 -16.37 -13.54 -2.65
CA LEU A 565 -17.21 -12.55 -3.32
C LEU A 565 -17.89 -13.21 -4.52
N PRO A 566 -19.05 -12.71 -4.99
CA PRO A 566 -19.70 -13.25 -6.17
C PRO A 566 -18.79 -13.15 -7.40
N ILE A 567 -18.91 -14.14 -8.28
CA ILE A 567 -18.46 -14.04 -9.66
C ILE A 567 -19.52 -13.35 -10.49
N LEU A 568 -19.15 -12.84 -11.66
CA LEU A 568 -20.09 -12.19 -12.55
C LEU A 568 -20.18 -12.96 -13.87
N LYS A 569 -21.41 -13.11 -14.36
CA LYS A 569 -21.67 -13.65 -15.69
C LYS A 569 -22.31 -12.58 -16.55
N THR A 570 -21.84 -12.44 -17.76
CA THR A 570 -22.40 -11.47 -18.68
C THR A 570 -22.45 -12.00 -20.09
N LYS A 571 -23.36 -11.47 -20.87
CA LYS A 571 -23.45 -11.75 -22.30
C LYS A 571 -22.21 -11.20 -23.01
N GLY A 572 -21.72 -11.97 -23.96
CA GLY A 572 -20.60 -11.59 -24.81
C GLY A 572 -20.66 -12.25 -26.18
N TRP A 573 -19.62 -12.01 -26.94
CA TRP A 573 -19.50 -12.47 -28.32
C TRP A 573 -18.13 -13.04 -28.58
N ILE A 574 -18.07 -14.16 -29.28
CA ILE A 574 -16.83 -14.72 -29.85
C ILE A 574 -16.66 -14.18 -31.24
N ARG A 575 -15.55 -13.49 -31.51
CA ARG A 575 -15.19 -13.08 -32.86
C ARG A 575 -14.61 -14.24 -33.64
N ARG A 576 -15.21 -14.58 -34.76
CA ARG A 576 -14.73 -15.61 -35.70
C ARG A 576 -14.08 -14.98 -36.93
N THR A 577 -12.99 -15.58 -37.38
CA THR A 577 -12.33 -15.27 -38.65
C THR A 577 -12.17 -16.56 -39.45
N GLY A 578 -11.90 -16.50 -40.77
CA GLY A 578 -11.51 -17.66 -41.54
C GLY A 578 -10.06 -18.09 -41.29
N SER A 579 -9.52 -18.94 -42.16
CA SER A 579 -8.17 -19.51 -42.02
C SER A 579 -7.05 -18.67 -42.63
N GLY A 580 -7.37 -17.59 -43.34
CA GLY A 580 -6.39 -16.70 -43.97
C GLY A 580 -5.77 -15.73 -42.97
N LEU A 581 -4.49 -15.35 -43.15
CA LEU A 581 -3.82 -14.36 -42.32
C LEU A 581 -4.51 -13.00 -42.43
N TYR A 582 -5.00 -12.62 -43.57
CA TYR A 582 -5.80 -11.42 -43.85
C TYR A 582 -7.01 -11.78 -44.69
N GLU A 583 -8.18 -11.32 -44.31
CA GLU A 583 -9.44 -11.61 -44.99
C GLU A 583 -10.25 -10.33 -45.20
N LYS A 584 -11.26 -10.40 -46.07
CA LYS A 584 -12.24 -9.33 -46.19
C LYS A 584 -12.93 -9.14 -44.83
N TRP A 585 -13.07 -7.89 -44.39
CA TRP A 585 -13.78 -7.56 -43.18
C TRP A 585 -15.24 -8.06 -43.25
N GLU A 586 -15.59 -8.98 -42.36
CA GLU A 586 -16.95 -9.46 -42.12
C GLU A 586 -17.17 -9.56 -40.61
N ARG A 587 -18.32 -9.10 -40.16
CA ARG A 587 -18.71 -9.23 -38.74
C ARG A 587 -19.28 -10.63 -38.52
N ARG A 588 -18.44 -11.57 -38.10
CA ARG A 588 -18.85 -12.93 -37.71
C ARG A 588 -18.72 -13.04 -36.19
N MET A 589 -19.87 -12.97 -35.50
CA MET A 589 -19.93 -12.99 -34.05
C MET A 589 -20.88 -14.13 -33.64
N GLU A 590 -20.42 -14.94 -32.68
CA GLU A 590 -21.20 -16.00 -32.03
C GLU A 590 -21.48 -15.57 -30.60
N GLU A 591 -22.70 -15.73 -30.13
CA GLU A 591 -23.08 -15.40 -28.75
C GLU A 591 -22.43 -16.36 -27.76
N THR A 592 -21.95 -15.87 -26.64
CA THR A 592 -21.36 -16.65 -25.55
C THR A 592 -21.64 -15.98 -24.20
N GLU A 593 -21.51 -16.73 -23.14
CA GLU A 593 -21.44 -16.18 -21.78
C GLU A 593 -19.98 -15.93 -21.41
N ILE A 594 -19.69 -14.82 -20.73
CA ILE A 594 -18.37 -14.46 -20.21
C ILE A 594 -18.45 -14.46 -18.69
N THR A 595 -17.62 -15.27 -18.06
CA THR A 595 -17.48 -15.33 -16.59
C THR A 595 -16.32 -14.43 -16.16
N LEU A 596 -16.57 -13.61 -15.16
CA LEU A 596 -15.59 -12.69 -14.56
C LEU A 596 -15.44 -13.00 -13.08
N ILE A 597 -14.21 -12.97 -12.60
CA ILE A 597 -13.85 -13.20 -11.19
C ILE A 597 -13.27 -11.92 -10.58
N PRO A 598 -13.31 -11.75 -9.23
CA PRO A 598 -12.60 -10.64 -8.60
C PRO A 598 -11.11 -10.64 -8.95
N TYR A 599 -10.58 -9.50 -9.36
CA TYR A 599 -9.19 -9.35 -9.82
C TYR A 599 -8.16 -9.88 -8.81
N TYR A 600 -8.36 -9.69 -7.51
CA TYR A 600 -7.43 -10.23 -6.51
C TYR A 600 -7.38 -11.76 -6.49
N GLY A 601 -8.37 -12.43 -7.08
CA GLY A 601 -8.49 -13.89 -7.15
C GLY A 601 -7.74 -14.54 -8.32
N PHE A 602 -7.25 -13.77 -9.31
CA PHE A 602 -6.60 -14.35 -10.50
C PHE A 602 -5.34 -15.16 -10.16
N ALA A 603 -5.01 -16.13 -11.01
CA ALA A 603 -3.86 -17.04 -10.89
C ALA A 603 -3.77 -17.83 -9.56
N ASN A 604 -4.91 -18.06 -8.87
CA ASN A 604 -4.96 -18.94 -7.71
C ASN A 604 -5.32 -20.39 -8.06
N ARG A 605 -5.85 -20.62 -9.27
CA ARG A 605 -6.24 -21.95 -9.78
C ARG A 605 -5.22 -22.54 -10.75
N GLY A 606 -4.04 -21.95 -10.84
CA GLY A 606 -2.95 -22.30 -11.75
C GLY A 606 -2.60 -21.17 -12.71
N GLU A 607 -1.63 -21.42 -13.57
CA GLU A 607 -1.19 -20.48 -14.58
C GLU A 607 -2.25 -20.35 -15.68
N THR A 608 -2.61 -19.12 -16.07
CA THR A 608 -3.74 -18.84 -16.96
C THR A 608 -3.56 -17.50 -17.68
N ASP A 609 -4.15 -17.38 -18.87
CA ASP A 609 -4.39 -16.08 -19.48
C ASP A 609 -5.42 -15.32 -18.64
N MET A 610 -5.20 -14.01 -18.46
CA MET A 610 -6.08 -13.14 -17.69
C MET A 610 -6.21 -11.77 -18.37
N ARG A 611 -7.41 -11.16 -18.30
CA ARG A 611 -7.66 -9.78 -18.72
C ARG A 611 -8.61 -9.03 -17.82
N VAL A 612 -8.24 -7.81 -17.46
CA VAL A 612 -9.14 -6.81 -16.84
C VAL A 612 -9.90 -6.05 -17.92
N TRP A 613 -9.18 -5.54 -18.92
CA TRP A 613 -9.75 -4.79 -20.03
C TRP A 613 -10.03 -5.71 -21.22
N MET A 614 -11.29 -5.87 -21.58
CA MET A 614 -11.74 -6.71 -22.67
C MET A 614 -12.32 -5.87 -23.80
N ASN A 615 -12.22 -6.38 -25.04
CA ASN A 615 -12.91 -5.73 -26.17
C ASN A 615 -14.41 -5.58 -25.86
N ALA A 616 -15.03 -4.50 -26.30
CA ALA A 616 -16.42 -4.19 -26.00
C ALA A 616 -17.21 -3.79 -27.25
N LEU A 617 -18.52 -4.08 -27.26
CA LEU A 617 -19.49 -3.72 -28.30
C LEU A 617 -20.52 -2.73 -27.75
#